data_89b1cf1f31e342174e01bebd0f8de914
#
_entry.id   89b1cf1f31e342174e01bebd0f8de914
#
_cell.length_a   1.000
_cell.length_b   1.000
_cell.length_c   1.000
_cell.angle_alpha   90.00
_cell.angle_beta   90.00
_cell.angle_gamma   90.00
#
_symmetry.space_group_name_H-M   'P 1'
#
loop_
_entity.id
_entity.type
_entity.pdbx_description
1 polymer ?
#
loop_
_entity_poly.entity_id
_entity_poly.type
_entity_poly.pdbx_seq_one_letter_code
_entity_poly.pdbx_strand_id
1 'polypeptide(L)'
;MSRRLALLGALLMGAAIGLPAQAIRGKVVEAGTGRPVSGAIVEVRGADGYLTKRVVTSATGGFLVPLSTGGRYRLTMRAIGFRPGTREAVDVELAVRTLPDLSLERQLFTLPDVVKFAGGSCVNAGTDRTAFAELLTAFGGALTVVEQAVAHGEITFETQVIERTVRGVTARQRRANPARTLDTIADTLHRPITNWPVHSLSVDSLKRLGFAVERWEDGQGSWTLYGPDPTVLFSPWFLETHCFSMDRPTPSADSLILRFAPRRRSQVGDIAGELVVNATDLAPRQLRFRFAYLPAALAGVTPGGIGGVLDFDREPGGIWYVNRWRVWSPTLSGRQRVGGTELEGRVVSARPDR
;
A
#
# COMPACT_ATOMS: atom_id res chain seq x y z
N MET A 1 -16.88 21.65 -76.27
CA MET A 1 -17.93 22.07 -75.30
C MET A 1 -17.61 21.46 -73.95
N SER A 2 -16.95 22.25 -73.11
CA SER A 2 -16.39 21.77 -71.84
C SER A 2 -17.19 22.37 -70.67
N ARG A 3 -17.90 21.55 -69.93
CA ARG A 3 -18.58 21.99 -68.69
C ARG A 3 -17.63 21.76 -67.51
N ARG A 4 -17.16 22.86 -66.91
CA ARG A 4 -16.42 22.89 -65.65
C ARG A 4 -17.44 22.75 -64.49
N LEU A 5 -17.41 21.67 -63.76
CA LEU A 5 -18.06 21.51 -62.45
C LEU A 5 -17.13 22.08 -61.37
N ALA A 6 -17.54 23.16 -60.74
CA ALA A 6 -16.93 23.72 -59.55
C ALA A 6 -17.49 22.98 -58.33
N LEU A 7 -16.68 22.18 -57.63
CA LEU A 7 -17.01 21.63 -56.29
C LEU A 7 -16.72 22.69 -55.25
N LEU A 8 -17.75 23.24 -54.64
CA LEU A 8 -17.66 23.99 -53.38
C LEU A 8 -17.49 23.02 -52.22
N GLY A 9 -16.28 22.89 -51.72
CA GLY A 9 -15.99 22.20 -50.45
C GLY A 9 -16.33 23.15 -49.30
N ALA A 10 -17.47 22.92 -48.65
CA ALA A 10 -17.80 23.59 -47.39
C ALA A 10 -16.93 22.99 -46.26
N LEU A 11 -15.92 23.77 -45.82
CA LEU A 11 -15.12 23.49 -44.63
C LEU A 11 -16.02 23.73 -43.41
N LEU A 12 -16.62 22.68 -42.87
CA LEU A 12 -17.23 22.68 -41.52
C LEU A 12 -16.09 22.75 -40.48
N MET A 13 -15.69 23.96 -40.12
CA MET A 13 -14.95 24.19 -38.88
C MET A 13 -15.90 23.88 -37.70
N GLY A 14 -15.85 22.64 -37.22
CA GLY A 14 -16.46 22.26 -35.96
C GLY A 14 -15.77 23.03 -34.84
N ALA A 15 -16.40 24.08 -34.35
CA ALA A 15 -16.01 24.71 -33.10
C ALA A 15 -16.11 23.66 -32.00
N ALA A 16 -14.98 23.12 -31.56
CA ALA A 16 -14.90 22.34 -30.34
C ALA A 16 -15.34 23.27 -29.20
N ILE A 17 -16.61 23.20 -28.85
CA ILE A 17 -17.14 23.84 -27.64
C ILE A 17 -16.45 23.11 -26.50
N GLY A 18 -15.34 23.66 -25.99
CA GLY A 18 -14.70 23.21 -24.78
C GLY A 18 -15.73 23.29 -23.66
N LEU A 19 -16.29 22.14 -23.26
CA LEU A 19 -17.13 22.06 -22.09
C LEU A 19 -16.33 22.66 -20.93
N PRO A 20 -16.87 23.61 -20.16
CA PRO A 20 -16.18 24.19 -19.03
C PRO A 20 -15.83 23.05 -18.08
N ALA A 21 -14.55 22.80 -17.86
CA ALA A 21 -14.07 21.76 -16.97
C ALA A 21 -14.48 22.13 -15.54
N GLN A 22 -15.44 21.41 -15.01
CA GLN A 22 -15.86 21.54 -13.62
C GLN A 22 -14.78 20.95 -12.75
N ALA A 23 -14.35 21.66 -11.73
CA ALA A 23 -13.34 21.16 -10.81
C ALA A 23 -13.45 21.84 -9.44
N ILE A 24 -12.97 21.14 -8.44
CA ILE A 24 -12.68 21.70 -7.12
C ILE A 24 -11.19 21.91 -7.01
N ARG A 25 -10.77 23.13 -6.72
CA ARG A 25 -9.39 23.47 -6.42
C ARG A 25 -9.26 23.89 -4.97
N GLY A 26 -8.20 23.48 -4.29
CA GLY A 26 -7.94 23.88 -2.92
C GLY A 26 -6.50 23.63 -2.51
N LYS A 27 -6.24 23.91 -1.25
CA LYS A 27 -4.96 23.66 -0.59
C LYS A 27 -5.23 23.09 0.79
N VAL A 28 -4.46 22.06 1.16
CA VAL A 28 -4.48 21.49 2.51
C VAL A 28 -3.28 22.01 3.29
N VAL A 29 -3.53 22.51 4.49
CA VAL A 29 -2.51 23.09 5.38
C VAL A 29 -2.63 22.51 6.78
N GLU A 30 -1.52 22.55 7.52
CA GLU A 30 -1.50 22.21 8.94
C GLU A 30 -2.16 23.32 9.76
N ALA A 31 -3.10 22.96 10.61
CA ALA A 31 -3.77 23.89 11.51
C ALA A 31 -2.75 24.57 12.46
N GLY A 32 -2.94 25.86 12.69
CA GLY A 32 -2.08 26.67 13.56
C GLY A 32 -0.76 27.13 12.94
N THR A 33 -0.17 26.36 12.01
CA THR A 33 1.12 26.75 11.37
C THR A 33 0.95 27.24 9.93
N GLY A 34 -0.12 26.87 9.24
CA GLY A 34 -0.34 27.16 7.82
C GLY A 34 0.62 26.44 6.87
N ARG A 35 1.44 25.52 7.37
CA ARG A 35 2.38 24.76 6.54
C ARG A 35 1.62 23.87 5.56
N PRO A 36 2.08 23.74 4.31
CA PRO A 36 1.46 22.82 3.34
C PRO A 36 1.49 21.37 3.84
N VAL A 37 0.36 20.66 3.70
CA VAL A 37 0.30 19.21 3.92
C VAL A 37 0.38 18.54 2.56
N SER A 38 1.58 18.09 2.21
CA SER A 38 1.84 17.32 1.00
C SER A 38 1.42 15.87 1.19
N GLY A 39 0.93 15.21 0.11
CA GLY A 39 0.52 13.79 0.16
C GLY A 39 -0.75 13.56 0.99
N ALA A 40 -1.52 14.60 1.29
CA ALA A 40 -2.84 14.43 1.85
C ALA A 40 -3.79 13.89 0.78
N ILE A 41 -4.61 12.92 1.16
CA ILE A 41 -5.65 12.34 0.33
C ILE A 41 -6.89 13.19 0.46
N VAL A 42 -7.40 13.69 -0.64
CA VAL A 42 -8.67 14.39 -0.73
C VAL A 42 -9.67 13.49 -1.44
N GLU A 43 -10.65 12.97 -0.71
CA GLU A 43 -11.78 12.21 -1.22
C GLU A 43 -12.96 13.14 -1.45
N VAL A 44 -13.53 13.09 -2.63
CA VAL A 44 -14.74 13.84 -3.00
C VAL A 44 -15.89 12.86 -3.17
N ARG A 45 -16.96 13.08 -2.42
CA ARG A 45 -18.19 12.28 -2.45
C ARG A 45 -19.36 13.13 -2.93
N GLY A 46 -20.21 12.54 -3.77
CA GLY A 46 -21.47 13.17 -4.18
C GLY A 46 -22.47 13.27 -3.03
N ALA A 47 -23.60 13.92 -3.29
CA ALA A 47 -24.71 14.03 -2.34
C ALA A 47 -25.30 12.68 -1.94
N ASP A 48 -25.17 11.67 -2.80
CA ASP A 48 -25.53 10.26 -2.57
C ASP A 48 -24.56 9.51 -1.63
N GLY A 49 -23.44 10.15 -1.24
CA GLY A 49 -22.39 9.58 -0.39
C GLY A 49 -21.38 8.68 -1.13
N TYR A 50 -21.59 8.39 -2.41
CA TYR A 50 -20.62 7.61 -3.19
C TYR A 50 -19.34 8.39 -3.47
N LEU A 51 -18.21 7.67 -3.46
CA LEU A 51 -16.92 8.24 -3.81
C LEU A 51 -16.90 8.61 -5.30
N THR A 52 -16.81 9.89 -5.59
CA THR A 52 -16.74 10.40 -6.96
C THR A 52 -15.31 10.41 -7.48
N LYS A 53 -14.38 10.91 -6.66
CA LYS A 53 -12.97 11.04 -7.03
C LYS A 53 -12.08 11.08 -5.80
N ARG A 54 -10.83 10.66 -5.98
CA ARG A 54 -9.76 10.79 -4.98
C ARG A 54 -8.53 11.40 -5.66
N VAL A 55 -7.89 12.35 -4.99
CA VAL A 55 -6.64 12.98 -5.44
C VAL A 55 -5.68 13.14 -4.27
N VAL A 56 -4.41 13.38 -4.58
CA VAL A 56 -3.36 13.64 -3.59
C VAL A 56 -2.91 15.09 -3.70
N THR A 57 -2.62 15.71 -2.56
CA THR A 57 -2.08 17.06 -2.56
C THR A 57 -0.60 17.07 -2.99
N SER A 58 -0.24 18.06 -3.80
CA SER A 58 1.13 18.30 -4.25
C SER A 58 2.08 18.67 -3.10
N ALA A 59 3.37 18.85 -3.40
CA ALA A 59 4.37 19.33 -2.45
C ALA A 59 3.98 20.67 -1.78
N THR A 60 3.19 21.51 -2.46
CA THR A 60 2.68 22.78 -1.93
C THR A 60 1.35 22.67 -1.20
N GLY A 61 0.85 21.46 -0.99
CA GLY A 61 -0.46 21.18 -0.40
C GLY A 61 -1.64 21.40 -1.34
N GLY A 62 -1.40 21.81 -2.58
CA GLY A 62 -2.44 22.10 -3.56
C GLY A 62 -3.07 20.84 -4.14
N PHE A 63 -4.35 20.89 -4.50
CA PHE A 63 -5.06 19.83 -5.22
C PHE A 63 -6.03 20.40 -6.25
N LEU A 64 -6.33 19.60 -7.28
CA LEU A 64 -7.35 19.85 -8.27
C LEU A 64 -8.14 18.55 -8.50
N VAL A 65 -9.45 18.61 -8.33
CA VAL A 65 -10.35 17.48 -8.56
C VAL A 65 -11.23 17.79 -9.75
N PRO A 66 -10.97 17.24 -10.94
CA PRO A 66 -11.88 17.37 -12.07
C PRO A 66 -13.16 16.57 -11.79
N LEU A 67 -14.31 17.17 -12.12
CA LEU A 67 -15.64 16.61 -11.92
C LEU A 67 -16.36 16.50 -13.26
N SER A 68 -17.17 15.46 -13.41
CA SER A 68 -17.98 15.23 -14.60
C SER A 68 -19.30 16.01 -14.58
N THR A 69 -19.80 16.34 -13.39
CA THR A 69 -21.10 16.99 -13.20
C THR A 69 -21.01 18.06 -12.13
N GLY A 70 -21.85 19.10 -12.26
CA GLY A 70 -22.11 20.03 -11.18
C GLY A 70 -22.92 19.34 -10.06
N GLY A 71 -22.90 19.94 -8.89
CA GLY A 71 -23.66 19.42 -7.76
C GLY A 71 -23.05 19.77 -6.41
N ARG A 72 -23.61 19.15 -5.40
CA ARG A 72 -23.16 19.31 -4.01
C ARG A 72 -22.26 18.16 -3.63
N TYR A 73 -21.08 18.48 -3.13
CA TYR A 73 -20.04 17.54 -2.76
C TYR A 73 -19.60 17.67 -1.31
N ARG A 74 -19.15 16.55 -0.75
CA ARG A 74 -18.47 16.48 0.52
C ARG A 74 -17.01 16.10 0.27
N LEU A 75 -16.08 16.81 0.91
CA LEU A 75 -14.64 16.50 0.86
C LEU A 75 -14.21 15.93 2.22
N THR A 76 -13.49 14.84 2.18
CA THR A 76 -12.79 14.29 3.35
C THR A 76 -11.29 14.30 3.05
N MET A 77 -10.51 14.89 3.96
CA MET A 77 -9.07 14.95 3.85
C MET A 77 -8.44 14.04 4.89
N ARG A 78 -7.44 13.28 4.48
CA ARG A 78 -6.66 12.40 5.35
C ARG A 78 -5.17 12.52 5.04
N ALA A 79 -4.35 12.60 6.05
CA ALA A 79 -2.89 12.56 5.90
C ALA A 79 -2.27 11.81 7.08
N ILE A 80 -1.15 11.15 6.82
CA ILE A 80 -0.39 10.47 7.88
C ILE A 80 0.07 11.53 8.90
N GLY A 81 -0.15 11.27 10.19
CA GLY A 81 0.21 12.20 11.27
C GLY A 81 -0.81 13.32 11.52
N PHE A 82 -1.97 13.27 10.87
CA PHE A 82 -3.03 14.26 11.03
C PHE A 82 -4.38 13.59 11.32
N ARG A 83 -5.23 14.30 12.07
CA ARG A 83 -6.64 13.92 12.22
C ARG A 83 -7.37 14.11 10.90
N PRO A 84 -8.28 13.18 10.53
CA PRO A 84 -9.12 13.38 9.35
C PRO A 84 -9.94 14.67 9.44
N GLY A 85 -9.94 15.43 8.35
CA GLY A 85 -10.76 16.63 8.23
C GLY A 85 -11.89 16.42 7.24
N THR A 86 -13.03 17.09 7.45
CA THR A 86 -14.17 17.06 6.55
C THR A 86 -14.64 18.46 6.21
N ARG A 87 -14.91 18.71 4.93
CA ARG A 87 -15.59 19.90 4.42
C ARG A 87 -16.91 19.49 3.82
N GLU A 88 -17.98 19.85 4.48
CA GLU A 88 -19.35 19.60 4.03
C GLU A 88 -19.77 20.66 3.00
N ALA A 89 -20.70 20.25 2.12
CA ALA A 89 -21.47 21.18 1.30
C ALA A 89 -20.63 22.12 0.41
N VAL A 90 -19.80 21.54 -0.46
CA VAL A 90 -19.16 22.29 -1.54
C VAL A 90 -20.07 22.24 -2.76
N ASP A 91 -20.69 23.37 -3.09
CA ASP A 91 -21.51 23.49 -4.29
C ASP A 91 -20.59 23.85 -5.48
N VAL A 92 -20.67 23.05 -6.53
CA VAL A 92 -19.91 23.21 -7.79
C VAL A 92 -20.89 23.43 -8.93
N GLU A 93 -20.79 24.57 -9.55
CA GLU A 93 -21.53 24.91 -10.76
C GLU A 93 -20.68 24.60 -12.02
N LEU A 94 -20.93 25.30 -13.12
CA LEU A 94 -20.24 25.10 -14.41
C LEU A 94 -18.84 25.76 -14.47
N ALA A 95 -18.09 25.74 -13.37
CA ALA A 95 -16.77 26.38 -13.28
C ALA A 95 -15.85 25.68 -12.28
N VAL A 96 -14.59 26.12 -12.23
CA VAL A 96 -13.65 25.69 -11.18
C VAL A 96 -14.01 26.38 -9.87
N ARG A 97 -14.41 25.61 -8.88
CA ARG A 97 -14.66 26.09 -7.52
C ARG A 97 -13.35 26.10 -6.72
N THR A 98 -12.83 27.28 -6.42
CA THR A 98 -11.67 27.44 -5.53
C THR A 98 -12.15 27.52 -4.09
N LEU A 99 -11.60 26.66 -3.24
CA LEU A 99 -11.88 26.63 -1.81
C LEU A 99 -10.85 27.46 -1.03
N PRO A 100 -11.23 28.00 0.14
CA PRO A 100 -10.24 28.48 1.11
C PRO A 100 -9.35 27.33 1.58
N ASP A 101 -8.23 27.65 2.21
CA ASP A 101 -7.31 26.67 2.76
C ASP A 101 -8.05 25.73 3.72
N LEU A 102 -7.86 24.44 3.52
CA LEU A 102 -8.46 23.38 4.33
C LEU A 102 -7.42 22.94 5.37
N SER A 103 -7.73 23.09 6.63
CA SER A 103 -6.79 22.79 7.71
C SER A 103 -6.96 21.37 8.24
N LEU A 104 -5.82 20.70 8.48
CA LEU A 104 -5.74 19.44 9.23
C LEU A 104 -5.01 19.67 10.54
N GLU A 105 -5.56 19.13 11.62
CA GLU A 105 -4.91 19.13 12.93
C GLU A 105 -3.87 18.03 13.01
N ARG A 106 -2.67 18.36 13.51
CA ARG A 106 -1.65 17.34 13.78
C ARG A 106 -2.13 16.41 14.88
N GLN A 107 -2.05 15.12 14.64
CA GLN A 107 -2.37 14.11 15.62
C GLN A 107 -1.12 13.79 16.45
N LEU A 108 -1.16 14.22 17.72
CA LEU A 108 -0.14 13.84 18.70
C LEU A 108 -0.57 12.49 19.31
N PHE A 109 0.24 11.46 19.12
CA PHE A 109 0.05 10.20 19.81
C PHE A 109 0.77 10.25 21.16
N THR A 110 0.00 10.27 22.24
CA THR A 110 0.55 9.94 23.56
C THR A 110 0.61 8.42 23.62
N LEU A 111 1.83 7.87 23.51
CA LEU A 111 2.02 6.43 23.65
C LEU A 111 1.77 6.03 25.10
N PRO A 112 0.85 5.10 25.37
CA PRO A 112 0.82 4.44 26.66
C PRO A 112 2.14 3.66 26.85
N ASP A 113 2.58 3.55 28.10
CA ASP A 113 3.70 2.69 28.45
C ASP A 113 3.52 1.29 27.87
N VAL A 114 4.61 0.72 27.35
CA VAL A 114 4.70 -0.53 26.60
C VAL A 114 3.68 -1.57 26.99
N VAL A 115 2.76 -1.89 26.10
CA VAL A 115 1.89 -3.06 26.24
C VAL A 115 2.64 -4.30 25.80
N LYS A 116 3.17 -5.08 26.75
CA LYS A 116 3.81 -6.35 26.48
C LYS A 116 2.74 -7.43 26.20
N PHE A 117 2.83 -8.08 25.07
CA PHE A 117 2.08 -9.30 24.82
C PHE A 117 2.67 -10.45 25.63
N ALA A 118 1.98 -10.91 26.65
CA ALA A 118 2.27 -12.17 27.29
C ALA A 118 1.29 -13.22 26.75
N GLY A 119 1.81 -14.18 25.98
CA GLY A 119 1.19 -15.46 25.70
C GLY A 119 -0.29 -15.49 25.31
N GLY A 120 -0.61 -15.45 24.03
CA GLY A 120 -1.83 -16.09 23.48
C GLY A 120 -3.15 -15.34 23.50
N SER A 121 -3.25 -14.19 24.12
CA SER A 121 -4.44 -13.33 24.02
C SER A 121 -4.04 -11.87 23.83
N CYS A 122 -4.75 -11.19 22.92
CA CYS A 122 -4.59 -9.75 22.74
C CYS A 122 -5.06 -9.04 24.01
N VAL A 123 -4.15 -8.68 24.87
CA VAL A 123 -4.48 -7.76 25.95
C VAL A 123 -4.41 -6.35 25.37
N ASN A 124 -5.53 -5.84 24.89
CA ASN A 124 -5.70 -4.44 24.51
C ASN A 124 -5.87 -3.60 25.79
N ALA A 125 -4.88 -3.61 26.67
CA ALA A 125 -4.90 -2.74 27.83
C ALA A 125 -4.46 -1.34 27.41
N GLY A 126 -5.38 -0.39 27.38
CA GLY A 126 -5.07 1.05 27.39
C GLY A 126 -4.73 1.73 26.06
N THR A 127 -4.72 1.04 24.94
CA THR A 127 -4.55 1.73 23.65
C THR A 127 -5.87 2.35 23.22
N ASP A 128 -5.88 3.64 22.94
CA ASP A 128 -7.02 4.30 22.30
C ASP A 128 -7.26 3.65 20.93
N ARG A 129 -8.25 2.74 20.90
CA ARG A 129 -8.60 1.96 19.69
C ARG A 129 -9.01 2.88 18.55
N THR A 130 -9.55 4.05 18.86
CA THR A 130 -10.00 5.02 17.86
C THR A 130 -8.80 5.68 17.19
N ALA A 131 -7.88 6.22 17.98
CA ALA A 131 -6.66 6.83 17.45
C ALA A 131 -5.82 5.84 16.63
N PHE A 132 -5.76 4.58 17.09
CA PHE A 132 -5.06 3.51 16.37
C PHE A 132 -5.74 3.14 15.04
N ALA A 133 -7.07 3.03 15.03
CA ALA A 133 -7.83 2.75 13.81
C ALA A 133 -7.73 3.91 12.80
N GLU A 134 -7.71 5.16 13.27
CA GLU A 134 -7.49 6.34 12.44
C GLU A 134 -6.10 6.34 11.80
N LEU A 135 -5.06 6.00 12.56
CA LEU A 135 -3.69 5.86 12.05
C LEU A 135 -3.62 4.81 10.95
N LEU A 136 -4.16 3.61 11.19
CA LEU A 136 -4.19 2.54 10.20
C LEU A 136 -5.00 2.92 8.95
N THR A 137 -6.10 3.65 9.13
CA THR A 137 -6.90 4.17 8.02
C THR A 137 -6.10 5.19 7.18
N ALA A 138 -5.34 6.07 7.84
CA ALA A 138 -4.48 7.04 7.15
C ALA A 138 -3.37 6.34 6.36
N PHE A 139 -2.72 5.32 6.93
CA PHE A 139 -1.74 4.51 6.23
C PHE A 139 -2.33 3.77 5.03
N GLY A 140 -3.45 3.07 5.25
CA GLY A 140 -4.13 2.35 4.19
C GLY A 140 -4.49 3.28 3.02
N GLY A 141 -5.02 4.45 3.33
CA GLY A 141 -5.31 5.48 2.34
C GLY A 141 -4.06 5.93 1.58
N ALA A 142 -2.97 6.27 2.29
CA ALA A 142 -1.75 6.76 1.66
C ALA A 142 -1.08 5.73 0.75
N LEU A 143 -1.09 4.46 1.15
CA LEU A 143 -0.46 3.38 0.38
C LEU A 143 -1.33 2.86 -0.78
N THR A 144 -2.67 3.01 -0.72
CA THR A 144 -3.54 2.62 -1.84
C THR A 144 -3.62 3.68 -2.93
N VAL A 145 -3.29 4.94 -2.62
CA VAL A 145 -3.28 6.03 -3.62
C VAL A 145 -2.32 5.77 -4.75
N VAL A 146 -1.16 5.23 -4.45
CA VAL A 146 -0.14 4.99 -5.48
C VAL A 146 -0.59 3.93 -6.50
N GLU A 147 -1.36 2.92 -6.11
CA GLU A 147 -1.94 1.96 -7.05
C GLU A 147 -2.87 2.65 -8.05
N GLN A 148 -3.65 3.62 -7.57
CA GLN A 148 -4.52 4.42 -8.43
C GLN A 148 -3.73 5.38 -9.32
N ALA A 149 -2.71 6.04 -8.79
CA ALA A 149 -1.85 6.94 -9.56
C ALA A 149 -1.13 6.18 -10.70
N VAL A 150 -0.63 4.97 -10.44
CA VAL A 150 -0.05 4.10 -11.47
C VAL A 150 -1.10 3.66 -12.49
N ALA A 151 -2.27 3.23 -12.03
CA ALA A 151 -3.34 2.77 -12.92
C ALA A 151 -3.88 3.89 -13.86
N HIS A 152 -3.80 5.14 -13.41
CA HIS A 152 -4.20 6.30 -14.22
C HIS A 152 -3.04 6.92 -15.01
N GLY A 153 -1.83 6.37 -14.94
CA GLY A 153 -0.65 6.92 -15.61
C GLY A 153 -0.16 8.23 -15.00
N GLU A 154 -0.52 8.55 -13.76
CA GLU A 154 -0.09 9.76 -13.07
C GLU A 154 1.35 9.66 -12.55
N ILE A 155 1.84 8.45 -12.36
CA ILE A 155 3.21 8.15 -11.95
C ILE A 155 3.71 6.86 -12.60
N THR A 156 4.94 6.90 -13.09
CA THR A 156 5.62 5.72 -13.66
C THR A 156 6.83 5.37 -12.81
N PHE A 157 6.96 4.09 -12.49
CA PHE A 157 8.12 3.54 -11.78
C PHE A 157 8.98 2.70 -12.70
N GLU A 158 10.28 2.95 -12.66
CA GLU A 158 11.29 2.08 -13.23
C GLU A 158 11.91 1.26 -12.11
N THR A 159 11.89 -0.06 -12.24
CA THR A 159 12.34 -0.97 -11.18
C THR A 159 13.41 -1.92 -11.67
N GLN A 160 14.33 -2.24 -10.79
CA GLN A 160 15.31 -3.30 -10.96
C GLN A 160 15.00 -4.43 -10.00
N VAL A 161 14.88 -5.65 -10.50
CA VAL A 161 14.59 -6.85 -9.70
C VAL A 161 15.68 -7.88 -9.90
N ILE A 162 16.14 -8.46 -8.82
CA ILE A 162 17.14 -9.53 -8.80
C ILE A 162 16.47 -10.75 -8.17
N GLU A 163 16.41 -11.84 -8.90
CA GLU A 163 15.95 -13.12 -8.39
C GLU A 163 17.15 -14.01 -8.07
N ARG A 164 17.19 -14.53 -6.83
CA ARG A 164 18.21 -15.48 -6.40
C ARG A 164 17.52 -16.79 -6.03
N THR A 165 17.89 -17.86 -6.71
CA THR A 165 17.42 -19.20 -6.38
C THR A 165 18.48 -19.90 -5.53
N VAL A 166 18.07 -20.29 -4.32
CA VAL A 166 18.91 -21.07 -3.40
C VAL A 166 18.53 -22.53 -3.53
N ARG A 167 19.37 -23.35 -4.09
CA ARG A 167 19.15 -24.80 -4.17
C ARG A 167 19.42 -25.41 -2.79
N GLY A 168 18.46 -26.17 -2.29
CA GLY A 168 18.62 -26.91 -1.03
C GLY A 168 19.63 -28.02 -1.19
N VAL A 169 20.63 -28.01 -0.32
CA VAL A 169 21.61 -29.09 -0.22
C VAL A 169 21.01 -30.16 0.70
N THR A 170 21.15 -31.43 0.34
CA THR A 170 20.73 -32.55 1.19
C THR A 170 21.43 -32.47 2.56
N ALA A 171 20.81 -33.03 3.60
CA ALA A 171 21.40 -33.04 4.95
C ALA A 171 22.83 -33.62 4.98
N ARG A 172 23.15 -34.55 4.07
CA ARG A 172 24.47 -35.13 3.89
C ARG A 172 25.49 -34.13 3.35
N GLN A 173 25.10 -33.31 2.36
CA GLN A 173 25.95 -32.29 1.78
C GLN A 173 26.18 -31.11 2.72
N ARG A 174 25.21 -30.75 3.58
CA ARG A 174 25.37 -29.75 4.63
C ARG A 174 26.43 -30.14 5.67
N ARG A 175 26.49 -31.44 6.03
CA ARG A 175 27.50 -31.96 6.99
C ARG A 175 28.89 -31.95 6.37
N ALA A 176 29.01 -32.15 5.06
CA ALA A 176 30.29 -32.21 4.35
C ALA A 176 30.91 -30.85 4.04
N ASN A 177 30.09 -29.80 3.79
CA ASN A 177 30.60 -28.47 3.49
C ASN A 177 29.57 -27.37 3.79
N PRO A 178 29.59 -26.77 5.00
CA PRO A 178 28.65 -25.72 5.42
C PRO A 178 28.75 -24.43 4.55
N ALA A 179 29.89 -24.17 3.94
CA ALA A 179 30.14 -22.95 3.18
C ALA A 179 29.65 -23.02 1.71
N ARG A 180 29.34 -24.21 1.18
CA ARG A 180 28.91 -24.41 -0.22
C ARG A 180 27.39 -24.47 -0.43
N THR A 181 26.59 -23.93 0.45
CA THR A 181 25.14 -24.11 0.48
C THR A 181 24.35 -23.17 -0.44
N LEU A 182 25.00 -22.31 -1.18
CA LEU A 182 24.32 -21.25 -1.95
C LEU A 182 24.86 -21.19 -3.40
N ASP A 183 24.29 -22.01 -4.30
CA ASP A 183 24.38 -21.69 -5.72
C ASP A 183 23.39 -20.55 -6.00
N THR A 184 23.90 -19.33 -6.02
CA THR A 184 23.10 -18.13 -6.32
C THR A 184 23.12 -17.94 -7.83
N ILE A 185 21.98 -18.19 -8.48
CA ILE A 185 21.76 -17.74 -9.85
C ILE A 185 21.11 -16.37 -9.71
N ALA A 186 21.85 -15.30 -10.00
CA ALA A 186 21.32 -13.96 -10.07
C ALA A 186 20.88 -13.69 -11.51
N ASP A 187 19.59 -13.53 -11.73
CA ASP A 187 19.06 -13.00 -12.98
C ASP A 187 18.53 -11.60 -12.72
N THR A 188 18.96 -10.63 -13.54
CA THR A 188 18.53 -9.24 -13.38
C THR A 188 17.40 -8.99 -14.36
N LEU A 189 16.19 -8.94 -13.83
CA LEU A 189 14.98 -8.69 -14.59
C LEU A 189 14.62 -7.20 -14.51
N HIS A 190 14.62 -6.51 -15.64
CA HIS A 190 14.03 -5.18 -15.77
C HIS A 190 12.53 -5.38 -16.07
N ARG A 191 11.68 -5.23 -15.07
CA ARG A 191 10.21 -5.29 -15.23
C ARG A 191 9.61 -3.96 -14.83
N PRO A 192 8.69 -3.39 -15.62
CA PRO A 192 7.76 -2.41 -15.10
C PRO A 192 6.89 -3.13 -14.06
N ILE A 193 7.04 -2.78 -12.80
CA ILE A 193 6.23 -3.36 -11.72
C ILE A 193 5.19 -2.33 -11.31
N THR A 194 3.96 -2.79 -11.19
CA THR A 194 2.96 -2.12 -10.39
C THR A 194 3.53 -1.90 -8.99
N ASN A 195 3.27 -0.79 -8.42
CA ASN A 195 3.83 -0.20 -7.22
C ASN A 195 3.99 -1.11 -5.98
N TRP A 196 3.28 -2.22 -5.87
CA TRP A 196 3.34 -3.11 -4.72
C TRP A 196 3.95 -4.46 -5.10
N PRO A 197 5.14 -4.82 -4.57
CA PRO A 197 5.86 -6.03 -4.99
C PRO A 197 5.32 -7.33 -4.40
N VAL A 198 4.39 -7.22 -3.46
CA VAL A 198 3.79 -8.36 -2.76
C VAL A 198 2.28 -8.32 -3.00
N HIS A 199 1.77 -9.36 -3.65
CA HIS A 199 0.35 -9.45 -3.94
C HIS A 199 -0.39 -10.22 -2.85
N SER A 200 -1.64 -9.83 -2.61
CA SER A 200 -2.58 -10.54 -1.77
C SER A 200 -3.73 -11.12 -2.59
N LEU A 201 -4.50 -11.98 -1.97
CA LEU A 201 -5.82 -12.35 -2.45
C LEU A 201 -6.84 -11.32 -1.94
N SER A 202 -8.04 -11.30 -2.56
CA SER A 202 -9.15 -10.55 -1.99
C SER A 202 -9.44 -11.02 -0.55
N VAL A 203 -9.93 -10.12 0.29
CA VAL A 203 -10.26 -10.42 1.69
C VAL A 203 -11.17 -11.66 1.80
N ASP A 204 -12.16 -11.81 0.92
CA ASP A 204 -13.07 -12.95 0.95
C ASP A 204 -12.39 -14.26 0.55
N SER A 205 -11.39 -14.22 -0.31
CA SER A 205 -10.56 -15.38 -0.62
C SER A 205 -9.65 -15.74 0.55
N LEU A 206 -9.03 -14.74 1.21
CA LEU A 206 -8.17 -14.97 2.39
C LEU A 206 -8.93 -15.56 3.57
N LYS A 207 -10.18 -15.16 3.80
CA LYS A 207 -11.05 -15.76 4.83
C LYS A 207 -11.19 -17.27 4.66
N ARG A 208 -11.21 -17.77 3.44
CA ARG A 208 -11.39 -19.19 3.11
C ARG A 208 -10.09 -19.95 2.97
N LEU A 209 -9.09 -19.34 2.33
CA LEU A 209 -7.87 -20.02 1.86
C LEU A 209 -6.63 -19.68 2.67
N GLY A 210 -6.66 -18.55 3.38
CA GLY A 210 -5.47 -18.01 4.06
C GLY A 210 -4.43 -17.46 3.08
N PHE A 211 -3.24 -17.15 3.59
CA PHE A 211 -2.13 -16.59 2.84
C PHE A 211 -1.25 -17.65 2.14
N ALA A 212 -1.48 -18.95 2.36
CA ALA A 212 -0.78 -20.03 1.68
C ALA A 212 -1.79 -20.94 1.00
N VAL A 213 -1.78 -20.96 -0.33
CA VAL A 213 -2.79 -21.67 -1.14
C VAL A 213 -2.13 -22.76 -1.98
N GLU A 214 -2.61 -23.97 -1.84
CA GLU A 214 -2.23 -25.08 -2.70
C GLU A 214 -2.96 -24.98 -4.04
N ARG A 215 -2.20 -25.13 -5.12
CA ARG A 215 -2.73 -25.22 -6.49
C ARG A 215 -2.32 -26.53 -7.09
N TRP A 216 -3.23 -27.15 -7.79
CA TRP A 216 -3.01 -28.39 -8.53
C TRP A 216 -3.11 -28.11 -10.02
N GLU A 217 -2.01 -28.30 -10.74
CA GLU A 217 -1.95 -28.19 -12.20
C GLU A 217 -1.27 -29.44 -12.73
N ASP A 218 -1.91 -30.11 -13.68
CA ASP A 218 -1.42 -31.34 -14.34
C ASP A 218 -0.97 -32.44 -13.36
N GLY A 219 -1.68 -32.59 -12.24
CA GLY A 219 -1.38 -33.61 -11.23
C GLY A 219 -0.20 -33.25 -10.31
N GLN A 220 0.36 -32.03 -10.45
CA GLN A 220 1.41 -31.53 -9.56
C GLN A 220 0.87 -30.44 -8.63
N GLY A 221 1.08 -30.63 -7.32
CA GLY A 221 0.73 -29.64 -6.30
C GLY A 221 1.82 -28.58 -6.20
N SER A 222 1.43 -27.33 -6.32
CA SER A 222 2.27 -26.17 -6.07
C SER A 222 1.68 -25.28 -4.98
N TRP A 223 2.50 -24.51 -4.29
CA TRP A 223 2.05 -23.57 -3.27
C TRP A 223 2.31 -22.14 -3.68
N THR A 224 1.25 -21.33 -3.68
CA THR A 224 1.36 -19.89 -3.83
C THR A 224 1.28 -19.23 -2.46
N LEU A 225 2.29 -18.43 -2.14
CA LEU A 225 2.40 -17.70 -0.89
C LEU A 225 2.09 -16.22 -1.16
N TYR A 226 1.07 -15.72 -0.47
CA TYR A 226 0.62 -14.35 -0.59
C TYR A 226 1.15 -13.52 0.58
N GLY A 227 1.45 -12.25 0.33
CA GLY A 227 1.85 -11.33 1.38
C GLY A 227 0.78 -10.27 1.63
N PRO A 228 0.99 -9.41 2.62
CA PRO A 228 0.07 -8.30 2.88
C PRO A 228 0.24 -7.21 1.84
N ASP A 229 -0.85 -6.83 1.20
CA ASP A 229 -0.96 -5.57 0.47
C ASP A 229 -1.75 -4.54 1.31
N PRO A 230 -1.77 -3.25 0.94
CA PRO A 230 -2.48 -2.23 1.71
C PRO A 230 -3.98 -2.50 1.83
N THR A 231 -4.61 -3.08 0.81
CA THR A 231 -6.04 -3.38 0.78
C THR A 231 -6.41 -4.39 1.85
N VAL A 232 -5.55 -5.38 2.06
CA VAL A 232 -5.74 -6.43 3.06
C VAL A 232 -5.29 -5.99 4.45
N LEU A 233 -4.08 -5.43 4.55
CA LEU A 233 -3.45 -5.06 5.82
C LEU A 233 -4.30 -4.08 6.66
N PHE A 234 -5.01 -3.17 5.98
CA PHE A 234 -5.87 -2.18 6.61
C PHE A 234 -7.37 -2.47 6.48
N SER A 235 -7.73 -3.68 6.03
CA SER A 235 -9.13 -4.09 5.94
C SER A 235 -9.76 -4.29 7.32
N PRO A 236 -11.07 -4.05 7.50
CA PRO A 236 -11.77 -4.35 8.75
C PRO A 236 -11.56 -5.81 9.21
N TRP A 237 -11.57 -6.75 8.28
CA TRP A 237 -11.33 -8.16 8.57
C TRP A 237 -9.94 -8.42 9.18
N PHE A 238 -8.89 -7.83 8.62
CA PHE A 238 -7.52 -8.01 9.14
C PHE A 238 -7.40 -7.39 10.52
N LEU A 239 -8.00 -6.21 10.74
CA LEU A 239 -8.03 -5.53 12.05
C LEU A 239 -8.80 -6.33 13.11
N GLU A 240 -9.84 -7.07 12.71
CA GLU A 240 -10.61 -7.92 13.60
C GLU A 240 -9.91 -9.25 13.93
N THR A 241 -9.17 -9.81 12.98
CA THR A 241 -8.55 -11.14 13.11
C THR A 241 -7.14 -11.10 13.66
N HIS A 242 -6.49 -9.93 13.68
CA HIS A 242 -5.15 -9.74 14.20
C HIS A 242 -5.12 -8.89 15.47
N CYS A 243 -4.14 -9.13 16.28
CA CYS A 243 -3.76 -8.29 17.41
C CYS A 243 -2.77 -7.27 16.96
N PHE A 244 -2.95 -6.04 17.41
CA PHE A 244 -2.02 -4.96 17.13
C PHE A 244 -1.45 -4.42 18.43
N SER A 245 -0.17 -4.07 18.40
CA SER A 245 0.49 -3.31 19.46
C SER A 245 1.42 -2.29 18.85
N MET A 246 1.63 -1.22 19.59
CA MET A 246 2.59 -0.20 19.22
C MET A 246 3.58 -0.03 20.37
N ASP A 247 4.86 0.00 20.04
CA ASP A 247 5.90 0.25 21.04
C ASP A 247 6.99 1.17 20.47
N ARG A 248 7.75 1.77 21.38
CA ARG A 248 8.95 2.53 21.06
C ARG A 248 10.15 1.73 21.55
N PRO A 249 11.10 1.35 20.68
CA PRO A 249 12.24 0.50 21.03
C PRO A 249 13.06 1.07 22.20
N THR A 250 13.22 2.40 22.25
CA THR A 250 13.82 3.16 23.36
C THR A 250 13.12 4.51 23.49
N PRO A 251 13.13 5.17 24.64
CA PRO A 251 12.52 6.48 24.82
C PRO A 251 13.06 7.55 23.86
N SER A 252 14.31 7.43 23.45
CA SER A 252 14.97 8.33 22.49
C SER A 252 14.85 7.88 21.03
N ALA A 253 14.19 6.75 20.74
CA ALA A 253 14.05 6.27 19.38
C ALA A 253 13.19 7.24 18.55
N ASP A 254 13.65 7.49 17.33
CA ASP A 254 12.94 8.29 16.33
C ASP A 254 11.88 7.47 15.56
N SER A 255 11.66 6.22 15.96
CA SER A 255 10.74 5.29 15.34
C SER A 255 9.80 4.62 16.34
N LEU A 256 8.59 4.34 15.87
CA LEU A 256 7.60 3.51 16.52
C LEU A 256 7.45 2.21 15.74
N ILE A 257 7.19 1.13 16.45
CA ILE A 257 6.96 -0.19 15.86
C ILE A 257 5.53 -0.60 16.11
N LEU A 258 4.79 -0.76 15.03
CA LEU A 258 3.44 -1.27 15.00
C LEU A 258 3.49 -2.76 14.68
N ARG A 259 3.24 -3.63 15.66
CA ARG A 259 3.24 -5.07 15.46
C ARG A 259 1.84 -5.60 15.23
N PHE A 260 1.75 -6.61 14.38
CA PHE A 260 0.52 -7.37 14.17
C PHE A 260 0.80 -8.87 14.21
N ALA A 261 -0.15 -9.63 14.75
CA ALA A 261 -0.10 -11.09 14.79
C ALA A 261 -1.51 -11.66 14.82
N PRO A 262 -1.76 -12.86 14.27
CA PRO A 262 -3.06 -13.50 14.35
C PRO A 262 -3.55 -13.67 15.79
N ARG A 263 -4.82 -13.37 16.04
CA ARG A 263 -5.45 -13.55 17.37
C ARG A 263 -5.55 -15.01 17.79
N ARG A 264 -5.72 -15.90 16.83
CA ARG A 264 -5.90 -17.32 17.04
C ARG A 264 -4.99 -18.09 16.10
N ARG A 265 -4.65 -19.30 16.51
CA ARG A 265 -3.95 -20.23 15.61
C ARG A 265 -4.85 -20.54 14.43
N SER A 266 -4.34 -20.33 13.23
CA SER A 266 -5.01 -20.64 11.97
C SER A 266 -4.58 -22.02 11.47
N GLN A 267 -5.52 -22.75 10.86
CA GLN A 267 -5.21 -24.01 10.13
C GLN A 267 -4.79 -23.73 8.69
N VAL A 268 -5.09 -22.53 8.18
CA VAL A 268 -4.63 -22.02 6.89
C VAL A 268 -3.43 -21.10 7.11
N GLY A 269 -2.70 -20.77 6.06
CA GLY A 269 -1.56 -19.87 6.18
C GLY A 269 -1.97 -18.49 6.70
N ASP A 270 -1.23 -17.99 7.68
CA ASP A 270 -1.47 -16.66 8.25
C ASP A 270 -0.16 -15.94 8.56
N ILE A 271 -0.20 -14.62 8.66
CA ILE A 271 0.97 -13.76 8.73
C ILE A 271 1.05 -12.97 10.04
N ALA A 272 2.27 -12.64 10.43
CA ALA A 272 2.59 -11.69 11.49
C ALA A 272 3.67 -10.73 10.99
N GLY A 273 3.76 -9.55 11.59
CA GLY A 273 4.78 -8.60 11.16
C GLY A 273 4.81 -7.34 11.99
N GLU A 274 5.57 -6.38 11.48
CA GLU A 274 5.73 -5.07 12.08
C GLU A 274 5.84 -3.98 11.00
N LEU A 275 5.16 -2.88 11.24
CA LEU A 275 5.30 -1.65 10.48
C LEU A 275 6.09 -0.66 11.32
N VAL A 276 7.25 -0.25 10.83
CA VAL A 276 8.10 0.77 11.44
C VAL A 276 7.73 2.12 10.86
N VAL A 277 7.44 3.07 11.73
CA VAL A 277 7.08 4.43 11.35
C VAL A 277 7.96 5.44 12.08
N ASN A 278 8.09 6.63 11.54
CA ASN A 278 8.75 7.75 12.21
C ASN A 278 7.92 8.19 13.44
N ALA A 279 8.56 8.42 14.57
CA ALA A 279 7.87 8.79 15.80
C ALA A 279 7.29 10.21 15.79
N THR A 280 7.78 11.11 14.91
CA THR A 280 7.38 12.51 14.89
C THR A 280 6.21 12.78 13.97
N ASP A 281 6.24 12.22 12.75
CA ASP A 281 5.26 12.49 11.70
C ASP A 281 4.50 11.22 11.25
N LEU A 282 4.80 10.08 11.86
CA LEU A 282 4.23 8.76 11.58
C LEU A 282 4.48 8.27 10.16
N ALA A 283 5.43 8.86 9.45
CA ALA A 283 5.80 8.44 8.11
C ALA A 283 6.21 6.97 8.08
N PRO A 284 5.67 6.14 7.16
CA PRO A 284 6.06 4.74 7.06
C PRO A 284 7.53 4.65 6.61
N ARG A 285 8.30 3.79 7.30
CA ARG A 285 9.70 3.51 6.96
C ARG A 285 9.86 2.12 6.38
N GLN A 286 9.28 1.12 7.05
CA GLN A 286 9.48 -0.26 6.68
C GLN A 286 8.32 -1.14 7.13
N LEU A 287 7.89 -2.08 6.29
CA LEU A 287 7.02 -3.19 6.64
C LEU A 287 7.84 -4.48 6.61
N ARG A 288 7.81 -5.24 7.71
CA ARG A 288 8.36 -6.59 7.79
C ARG A 288 7.24 -7.55 8.06
N PHE A 289 7.17 -8.64 7.32
CA PHE A 289 6.19 -9.68 7.56
C PHE A 289 6.82 -11.06 7.45
N ARG A 290 6.21 -12.02 8.13
CA ARG A 290 6.56 -13.44 8.08
C ARG A 290 5.31 -14.27 8.25
N PHE A 291 5.34 -15.51 7.80
CA PHE A 291 4.28 -16.44 8.12
C PHE A 291 4.32 -16.81 9.61
N ALA A 292 3.20 -16.68 10.27
CA ALA A 292 3.03 -17.11 11.67
C ALA A 292 2.58 -18.55 11.72
N TYR A 293 1.71 -18.94 10.81
CA TYR A 293 1.18 -20.28 10.65
C TYR A 293 1.24 -20.71 9.19
N LEU A 294 1.41 -22.03 9.01
CA LEU A 294 1.36 -22.68 7.70
C LEU A 294 0.37 -23.85 7.77
N PRO A 295 -0.27 -24.18 6.63
CA PRO A 295 -1.07 -25.39 6.51
C PRO A 295 -0.27 -26.64 6.91
N ALA A 296 -0.96 -27.65 7.46
CA ALA A 296 -0.31 -28.91 7.92
C ALA A 296 0.49 -29.60 6.81
N ALA A 297 0.08 -29.44 5.55
CA ALA A 297 0.82 -29.96 4.39
C ALA A 297 2.24 -29.35 4.25
N LEU A 298 2.49 -28.18 4.84
CA LEU A 298 3.77 -27.48 4.86
C LEU A 298 4.51 -27.63 6.21
N ALA A 299 4.16 -28.59 7.03
CA ALA A 299 4.74 -28.79 8.38
C ALA A 299 6.27 -28.91 8.38
N GLY A 300 6.88 -29.35 7.28
CA GLY A 300 8.34 -29.41 7.11
C GLY A 300 9.02 -28.06 6.82
N VAL A 301 8.23 -27.00 6.68
CA VAL A 301 8.73 -25.65 6.39
C VAL A 301 8.64 -24.80 7.65
N THR A 302 9.74 -24.14 8.01
CA THR A 302 9.73 -23.21 9.14
C THR A 302 8.99 -21.94 8.76
N PRO A 303 7.88 -21.56 9.42
CA PRO A 303 7.09 -20.37 9.07
C PRO A 303 7.93 -19.09 9.04
N GLY A 304 8.81 -18.88 10.02
CA GLY A 304 9.69 -17.71 10.08
C GLY A 304 10.73 -17.61 8.96
N GLY A 305 10.88 -18.65 8.13
CA GLY A 305 11.73 -18.64 6.93
C GLY A 305 10.99 -18.20 5.66
N ILE A 306 9.76 -17.69 5.79
CA ILE A 306 8.95 -17.16 4.69
C ILE A 306 8.49 -15.77 5.08
N GLY A 307 8.65 -14.81 4.18
CA GLY A 307 8.22 -13.45 4.46
C GLY A 307 8.85 -12.41 3.55
N GLY A 308 8.87 -11.18 4.01
CA GLY A 308 9.45 -10.09 3.27
C GLY A 308 9.70 -8.83 4.11
N VAL A 309 10.47 -7.96 3.51
CA VAL A 309 10.75 -6.59 3.99
C VAL A 309 10.49 -5.63 2.84
N LEU A 310 9.75 -4.57 3.12
CA LEU A 310 9.41 -3.52 2.19
C LEU A 310 9.81 -2.19 2.82
N ASP A 311 10.70 -1.45 2.15
CA ASP A 311 11.13 -0.13 2.56
C ASP A 311 10.32 0.91 1.79
N PHE A 312 9.78 1.89 2.49
CA PHE A 312 8.98 2.96 1.92
C PHE A 312 9.80 4.20 1.67
N ASP A 313 9.43 4.93 0.64
CA ASP A 313 9.93 6.25 0.35
C ASP A 313 8.78 7.12 -0.17
N ARG A 314 9.03 8.40 -0.31
CA ARG A 314 8.05 9.39 -0.73
C ARG A 314 8.59 10.18 -1.91
N GLU A 315 7.85 10.18 -3.02
CA GLU A 315 8.23 11.01 -4.14
C GLU A 315 8.00 12.51 -3.82
N PRO A 316 8.62 13.46 -4.55
CA PRO A 316 8.51 14.90 -4.26
C PRO A 316 7.08 15.45 -4.26
N GLY A 317 6.15 14.87 -5.02
CA GLY A 317 4.72 15.20 -5.03
C GLY A 317 3.96 14.71 -3.80
N GLY A 318 4.57 13.87 -2.97
CA GLY A 318 4.00 13.44 -1.71
C GLY A 318 3.42 12.03 -1.70
N ILE A 319 3.47 11.30 -2.82
CA ILE A 319 2.96 9.93 -2.92
C ILE A 319 3.95 8.96 -2.27
N TRP A 320 3.45 8.14 -1.35
CA TRP A 320 4.23 7.08 -0.71
C TRP A 320 4.28 5.85 -1.61
N TYR A 321 5.46 5.23 -1.73
CA TYR A 321 5.65 4.02 -2.53
C TYR A 321 6.68 3.07 -1.89
N VAL A 322 6.71 1.81 -2.34
CA VAL A 322 7.73 0.85 -1.92
C VAL A 322 8.98 1.08 -2.76
N ASN A 323 10.01 1.63 -2.13
CA ASN A 323 11.28 1.96 -2.80
C ASN A 323 12.18 0.75 -2.96
N ARG A 324 12.24 -0.12 -1.94
CA ARG A 324 13.04 -1.34 -1.95
C ARG A 324 12.27 -2.47 -1.29
N TRP A 325 12.46 -3.67 -1.79
CA TRP A 325 11.85 -4.84 -1.18
C TRP A 325 12.76 -6.07 -1.27
N ARG A 326 12.56 -7.00 -0.33
CA ARG A 326 13.10 -8.34 -0.35
C ARG A 326 12.04 -9.30 0.13
N VAL A 327 11.73 -10.30 -0.69
CA VAL A 327 10.76 -11.34 -0.37
C VAL A 327 11.44 -12.69 -0.54
N TRP A 328 11.23 -13.60 0.41
CA TRP A 328 11.77 -14.93 0.36
C TRP A 328 10.68 -15.97 0.54
N SER A 329 10.79 -17.05 -0.24
CA SER A 329 9.86 -18.16 -0.23
C SER A 329 10.62 -19.48 -0.37
N PRO A 330 10.11 -20.61 0.19
CA PRO A 330 10.70 -21.90 -0.01
C PRO A 330 10.40 -22.41 -1.41
N THR A 331 11.35 -23.11 -2.02
CA THR A 331 11.10 -24.00 -3.15
C THR A 331 10.76 -25.36 -2.60
N LEU A 332 9.61 -25.92 -2.99
CA LEU A 332 9.09 -27.19 -2.50
C LEU A 332 9.14 -28.24 -3.62
N SER A 333 9.47 -29.48 -3.24
CA SER A 333 9.23 -30.67 -4.05
C SER A 333 8.31 -31.56 -3.24
N GLY A 334 7.03 -31.62 -3.64
CA GLY A 334 5.97 -32.18 -2.81
C GLY A 334 5.87 -31.44 -1.47
N ARG A 335 6.00 -32.16 -0.36
CA ARG A 335 5.96 -31.59 1.00
C ARG A 335 7.33 -31.25 1.60
N GLN A 336 8.40 -31.42 0.84
CA GLN A 336 9.75 -31.20 1.31
C GLN A 336 10.34 -29.90 0.75
N ARG A 337 10.98 -29.12 1.61
CA ARG A 337 11.73 -27.96 1.18
C ARG A 337 13.03 -28.40 0.49
N VAL A 338 13.16 -28.08 -0.80
CA VAL A 338 14.36 -28.39 -1.59
C VAL A 338 15.23 -27.17 -1.88
N GLY A 339 14.76 -25.97 -1.48
CA GLY A 339 15.49 -24.74 -1.70
C GLY A 339 14.71 -23.53 -1.23
N GLY A 340 14.97 -22.40 -1.86
CA GLY A 340 14.26 -21.15 -1.67
C GLY A 340 14.54 -20.18 -2.80
N THR A 341 13.64 -19.24 -2.95
CA THR A 341 13.80 -18.10 -3.86
C THR A 341 13.79 -16.82 -3.03
N GLU A 342 14.74 -15.94 -3.30
CA GLU A 342 14.78 -14.58 -2.78
C GLU A 342 14.61 -13.64 -3.97
N LEU A 343 13.62 -12.76 -3.87
CA LEU A 343 13.34 -11.71 -4.82
C LEU A 343 13.69 -10.38 -4.15
N GLU A 344 14.70 -9.70 -4.67
CA GLU A 344 15.10 -8.37 -4.22
C GLU A 344 14.83 -7.37 -5.33
N GLY A 345 14.16 -6.28 -5.00
CA GLY A 345 13.88 -5.24 -5.96
C GLY A 345 14.05 -3.84 -5.39
N ARG A 346 14.21 -2.89 -6.28
CA ARG A 346 14.27 -1.46 -5.96
C ARG A 346 13.70 -0.61 -7.08
N VAL A 347 13.13 0.52 -6.70
CA VAL A 347 12.78 1.57 -7.64
C VAL A 347 14.05 2.36 -7.98
N VAL A 348 14.36 2.49 -9.26
CA VAL A 348 15.50 3.28 -9.78
C VAL A 348 15.07 4.68 -10.13
N SER A 349 13.83 4.85 -10.57
CA SER A 349 13.22 6.17 -10.78
C SER A 349 11.71 6.13 -10.54
N ALA A 350 11.19 7.21 -9.99
CA ALA A 350 9.76 7.49 -9.86
C ALA A 350 9.50 8.82 -10.55
N ARG A 351 8.73 8.80 -11.63
CA ARG A 351 8.47 10.00 -12.45
C ARG A 351 6.97 10.27 -12.49
N PRO A 352 6.53 11.46 -12.07
CA PRO A 352 5.18 11.89 -12.37
C PRO A 352 5.05 12.08 -13.88
N ASP A 353 4.06 11.46 -14.49
CA ASP A 353 3.68 11.75 -15.86
C ASP A 353 2.95 13.09 -15.86
N ARG A 354 3.48 14.05 -16.64
CA ARG A 354 3.01 15.43 -16.73
C ARG A 354 1.82 15.56 -17.66
#